data_a8e14e29ec0268f71e402e885d2e5736
#
_entry.id   a8e14e29ec0268f71e402e885d2e5736
#
_cell.length_a   1.000
_cell.length_b   1.000
_cell.length_c   1.000
_cell.angle_alpha   90.00
_cell.angle_beta   90.00
_cell.angle_gamma   90.00
#
_symmetry.space_group_name_H-M   'P 1'
#
loop_
_entity.id
_entity.type
_entity.pdbx_description
1 polymer ?
#
loop_
_entity_poly.entity_id
_entity_poly.type
_entity_poly.pdbx_seq_one_letter_code
_entity_poly.pdbx_strand_id
1 'polypeptide(L)'
;MKPVLLFLSLISASAIGANLSDDTEKTVADCSAAYQQFSFDIYQRFEKHSSEADEPTNVVISPLSAWFAVGMLQQGANSTTLNCINKALYLPDDFRGLADYNSQLIDDLLKPCEWNENEWGEGEKPVLELANSFWADDFITCHDKYIDTLGICYRAGFCQLDLALPESMAAIDAWVKDKTHGTIPSLNIQPSEELLMLLVNALYFKASWQDGASIEDTKEMPFYTSSDDVKNVPMMYFDYHLDYAEVEGFKAVRLWFGHDRRFSMTFFAPTDDTAFDNAIYTQAKQAFSSEYRVILRLPRFTTDAEFLLNETLQEMGMDEVFVSADLSGMADGSLFVSTIKQLSHLAVDEKGVVASAASVIAIETGIHPEEIKYLTIDHPFYFTIEDNSCDKVMFIGHINTIDEESVKDPNSLNKIGNTSSDAIYDMMGHRQSSLGKGLNIVQQGGKSRLVLVK
;
A
#
# COMPACT_ATOMS: atom_id res chain seq x y z
N MET A 1 -2.25 34.85 -9.18
CA MET A 1 -3.20 34.70 -8.06
C MET A 1 -2.61 33.71 -7.10
N LYS A 2 -2.71 33.89 -5.78
CA LYS A 2 -2.12 32.94 -4.81
C LYS A 2 -3.01 31.71 -4.74
N PRO A 3 -2.49 30.47 -4.78
CA PRO A 3 -3.29 29.28 -4.56
C PRO A 3 -3.88 29.31 -3.15
N VAL A 4 -5.19 29.15 -3.03
CA VAL A 4 -5.87 29.02 -1.74
C VAL A 4 -5.79 27.53 -1.35
N LEU A 5 -4.78 27.18 -0.55
CA LEU A 5 -4.76 25.88 0.14
C LEU A 5 -5.76 25.97 1.32
N LEU A 6 -6.95 25.42 1.15
CA LEU A 6 -7.88 25.24 2.26
C LEU A 6 -7.60 23.91 2.95
N PHE A 7 -6.75 23.93 3.98
CA PHE A 7 -6.67 22.83 4.93
C PHE A 7 -7.80 22.99 5.96
N LEU A 8 -8.84 22.17 5.83
CA LEU A 8 -9.83 22.01 6.89
C LEU A 8 -9.19 21.29 8.07
N SER A 9 -9.05 22.00 9.18
CA SER A 9 -8.57 21.46 10.46
C SER A 9 -9.56 20.43 11.00
N LEU A 10 -9.03 19.29 11.47
CA LEU A 10 -9.72 18.24 12.19
C LEU A 10 -10.71 18.77 13.23
N ILE A 11 -11.99 18.50 13.01
CA ILE A 11 -13.03 18.58 14.06
C ILE A 11 -13.14 17.17 14.62
N SER A 12 -12.79 17.01 15.90
CA SER A 12 -12.95 15.76 16.63
C SER A 12 -14.45 15.43 16.79
N ALA A 13 -14.91 14.41 16.10
CA ALA A 13 -16.23 13.81 16.35
C ALA A 13 -16.13 12.84 17.53
N SER A 14 -16.82 13.16 18.61
CA SER A 14 -16.97 12.29 19.77
C SER A 14 -17.83 11.08 19.41
N ALA A 15 -17.33 9.89 19.77
CA ALA A 15 -18.00 8.62 19.61
C ALA A 15 -19.37 8.61 20.31
N ILE A 16 -20.45 8.49 19.54
CA ILE A 16 -21.76 8.09 20.02
C ILE A 16 -21.91 6.62 19.63
N GLY A 17 -21.84 5.73 20.63
CA GLY A 17 -22.20 4.33 20.49
C GLY A 17 -23.70 4.22 20.20
N ALA A 18 -24.07 4.22 18.92
CA ALA A 18 -25.40 3.92 18.47
C ALA A 18 -25.48 2.44 18.06
N ASN A 19 -26.45 1.70 18.57
CA ASN A 19 -26.85 0.44 17.97
C ASN A 19 -27.27 0.74 16.52
N LEU A 20 -26.55 0.20 15.56
CA LEU A 20 -26.89 0.32 14.14
C LEU A 20 -28.26 -0.35 13.91
N SER A 21 -29.05 0.18 12.97
CA SER A 21 -30.27 -0.48 12.54
C SER A 21 -29.94 -1.76 11.74
N ASP A 22 -30.84 -2.74 11.70
CA ASP A 22 -30.66 -3.98 10.91
C ASP A 22 -30.28 -3.69 9.44
N ASP A 23 -30.84 -2.65 8.84
CA ASP A 23 -30.54 -2.24 7.46
C ASP A 23 -29.11 -1.71 7.33
N THR A 24 -28.61 -1.00 8.34
CA THR A 24 -27.23 -0.48 8.36
C THR A 24 -26.21 -1.61 8.53
N GLU A 25 -26.46 -2.56 9.43
CA GLU A 25 -25.61 -3.73 9.63
C GLU A 25 -25.53 -4.59 8.36
N LYS A 26 -26.66 -4.80 7.69
CA LYS A 26 -26.70 -5.51 6.41
C LYS A 26 -25.89 -4.78 5.33
N THR A 27 -26.04 -3.46 5.20
CA THR A 27 -25.29 -2.65 4.23
C THR A 27 -23.77 -2.74 4.48
N VAL A 28 -23.35 -2.70 5.74
CA VAL A 28 -21.93 -2.84 6.12
C VAL A 28 -21.40 -4.24 5.75
N ALA A 29 -22.17 -5.30 6.00
CA ALA A 29 -21.78 -6.65 5.65
C ALA A 29 -21.69 -6.84 4.13
N ASP A 30 -22.64 -6.30 3.36
CA ASP A 30 -22.64 -6.37 1.90
C ASP A 30 -21.44 -5.63 1.32
N CYS A 31 -21.09 -4.42 1.81
CA CYS A 31 -19.92 -3.68 1.37
C CYS A 31 -18.60 -4.38 1.77
N SER A 32 -18.56 -5.04 2.93
CA SER A 32 -17.36 -5.78 3.35
C SER A 32 -17.08 -6.98 2.46
N ALA A 33 -18.11 -7.73 2.09
CA ALA A 33 -18.01 -8.85 1.14
C ALA A 33 -17.61 -8.37 -0.26
N ALA A 34 -18.22 -7.28 -0.73
CA ALA A 34 -17.90 -6.62 -1.99
C ALA A 34 -16.43 -6.16 -2.03
N TYR A 35 -15.95 -5.54 -0.95
CA TYR A 35 -14.55 -5.14 -0.81
C TYR A 35 -13.58 -6.33 -0.95
N GLN A 36 -13.86 -7.44 -0.27
CA GLN A 36 -12.99 -8.61 -0.35
C GLN A 36 -12.96 -9.18 -1.78
N GLN A 37 -14.11 -9.26 -2.45
CA GLN A 37 -14.19 -9.72 -3.83
C GLN A 37 -13.45 -8.79 -4.79
N PHE A 38 -13.67 -7.48 -4.67
CA PHE A 38 -12.95 -6.44 -5.43
C PHE A 38 -11.44 -6.56 -5.23
N SER A 39 -10.98 -6.77 -3.99
CA SER A 39 -9.57 -6.83 -3.65
C SER A 39 -8.83 -7.94 -4.38
N PHE A 40 -9.42 -9.11 -4.47
CA PHE A 40 -8.80 -10.25 -5.17
C PHE A 40 -9.01 -10.18 -6.69
N ASP A 41 -10.14 -9.66 -7.18
CA ASP A 41 -10.35 -9.53 -8.62
C ASP A 41 -9.39 -8.50 -9.24
N ILE A 42 -9.23 -7.34 -8.63
CA ILE A 42 -8.28 -6.33 -9.13
C ILE A 42 -6.83 -6.86 -9.07
N TYR A 43 -6.46 -7.55 -7.99
CA TYR A 43 -5.14 -8.18 -7.87
C TYR A 43 -4.90 -9.21 -8.97
N GLN A 44 -5.83 -10.14 -9.20
CA GLN A 44 -5.69 -11.19 -10.21
C GLN A 44 -5.53 -10.65 -11.63
N ARG A 45 -6.11 -9.49 -11.95
CA ARG A 45 -5.93 -8.83 -13.24
C ARG A 45 -4.51 -8.30 -13.41
N PHE A 46 -3.95 -7.64 -12.39
CA PHE A 46 -2.56 -7.21 -12.41
C PHE A 46 -1.60 -8.40 -12.47
N GLU A 47 -1.88 -9.45 -11.72
CA GLU A 47 -1.10 -10.69 -11.76
C GLU A 47 -1.09 -11.31 -13.15
N LYS A 48 -2.24 -11.36 -13.82
CA LYS A 48 -2.36 -11.85 -15.18
C LYS A 48 -1.53 -11.00 -16.14
N HIS A 49 -1.63 -9.68 -16.09
CA HIS A 49 -0.85 -8.79 -16.96
C HIS A 49 0.67 -8.97 -16.74
N SER A 50 1.10 -9.13 -15.48
CA SER A 50 2.50 -9.41 -15.15
C SER A 50 2.97 -10.76 -15.69
N SER A 51 2.15 -11.81 -15.55
CA SER A 51 2.50 -13.17 -15.99
C SER A 51 2.51 -13.34 -17.52
N GLU A 52 1.76 -12.49 -18.23
CA GLU A 52 1.74 -12.46 -19.70
C GLU A 52 2.87 -11.61 -20.31
N ALA A 53 3.63 -10.87 -19.49
CA ALA A 53 4.79 -10.10 -19.92
C ALA A 53 6.00 -11.01 -20.24
N ASP A 54 6.88 -10.55 -21.13
CA ASP A 54 8.11 -11.28 -21.49
C ASP A 54 9.02 -11.53 -20.27
N GLU A 55 9.01 -10.59 -19.31
CA GLU A 55 9.71 -10.70 -18.03
C GLU A 55 8.70 -10.41 -16.90
N PRO A 56 8.30 -11.44 -16.10
CA PRO A 56 7.41 -11.26 -14.98
C PRO A 56 7.99 -10.28 -13.95
N THR A 57 7.21 -9.28 -13.60
CA THR A 57 7.57 -8.27 -12.59
C THR A 57 6.89 -8.55 -11.25
N ASN A 58 7.38 -7.93 -10.18
CA ASN A 58 6.70 -7.97 -8.91
C ASN A 58 5.37 -7.21 -9.00
N VAL A 59 4.31 -7.80 -8.45
CA VAL A 59 3.00 -7.16 -8.32
C VAL A 59 2.75 -6.86 -6.86
N VAL A 60 2.60 -5.58 -6.51
CA VAL A 60 2.24 -5.17 -5.13
C VAL A 60 1.20 -4.07 -5.22
N ILE A 61 -0.03 -4.42 -4.95
CA ILE A 61 -1.15 -3.47 -4.97
C ILE A 61 -1.72 -3.24 -3.57
N SER A 62 -2.33 -2.07 -3.39
CA SER A 62 -3.24 -1.81 -2.27
C SER A 62 -4.67 -1.78 -2.77
N PRO A 63 -5.43 -2.87 -2.60
CA PRO A 63 -6.85 -2.88 -2.95
C PRO A 63 -7.63 -1.79 -2.18
N LEU A 64 -7.19 -1.48 -0.97
CA LEU A 64 -7.78 -0.44 -0.13
C LEU A 64 -7.68 0.95 -0.77
N SER A 65 -6.51 1.27 -1.33
CA SER A 65 -6.28 2.52 -2.07
C SER A 65 -7.16 2.62 -3.32
N ALA A 66 -7.23 1.52 -4.10
CA ALA A 66 -8.07 1.45 -5.29
C ALA A 66 -9.57 1.58 -4.94
N TRP A 67 -10.04 0.90 -3.89
CA TRP A 67 -11.39 0.98 -3.39
C TRP A 67 -11.80 2.42 -3.01
N PHE A 68 -10.94 3.13 -2.28
CA PHE A 68 -11.22 4.52 -1.91
C PHE A 68 -11.21 5.45 -3.12
N ALA A 69 -10.27 5.29 -4.06
CA ALA A 69 -10.23 6.11 -5.28
C ALA A 69 -11.50 5.92 -6.12
N VAL A 70 -11.91 4.67 -6.36
CA VAL A 70 -13.14 4.36 -7.10
C VAL A 70 -14.39 4.79 -6.31
N GLY A 71 -14.35 4.65 -4.99
CA GLY A 71 -15.42 5.12 -4.10
C GLY A 71 -15.61 6.64 -4.13
N MET A 72 -14.52 7.42 -4.16
CA MET A 72 -14.60 8.88 -4.33
C MET A 72 -15.22 9.25 -5.68
N LEU A 73 -14.86 8.54 -6.74
CA LEU A 73 -15.43 8.74 -8.07
C LEU A 73 -16.93 8.43 -8.11
N GLN A 74 -17.36 7.34 -7.43
CA GLN A 74 -18.76 6.92 -7.33
C GLN A 74 -19.66 8.05 -6.77
N GLN A 75 -19.15 8.89 -5.85
CA GLN A 75 -19.94 9.97 -5.25
C GLN A 75 -20.36 11.06 -6.26
N GLY A 76 -19.58 11.21 -7.33
CA GLY A 76 -19.90 12.16 -8.41
C GLY A 76 -20.68 11.55 -9.57
N ALA A 77 -20.80 10.22 -9.61
CA ALA A 77 -21.40 9.50 -10.73
C ALA A 77 -22.92 9.39 -10.64
N ASN A 78 -23.57 9.41 -11.81
CA ASN A 78 -25.02 9.22 -11.97
C ASN A 78 -25.31 8.20 -13.08
N SER A 79 -26.56 7.82 -13.22
CA SER A 79 -27.09 7.03 -14.36
C SER A 79 -26.29 5.74 -14.59
N THR A 80 -25.93 5.45 -15.84
CA THR A 80 -25.17 4.25 -16.24
C THR A 80 -23.75 4.25 -15.70
N THR A 81 -23.12 5.41 -15.55
CA THR A 81 -21.79 5.58 -14.98
C THR A 81 -21.74 5.11 -13.52
N LEU A 82 -22.77 5.47 -12.72
CA LEU A 82 -22.89 4.96 -11.35
C LEU A 82 -22.98 3.42 -11.33
N ASN A 83 -23.80 2.86 -12.22
CA ASN A 83 -24.03 1.42 -12.24
C ASN A 83 -22.81 0.64 -12.72
N CYS A 84 -22.03 1.16 -13.68
CA CYS A 84 -20.78 0.51 -14.06
C CYS A 84 -19.74 0.55 -12.94
N ILE A 85 -19.63 1.64 -12.17
CA ILE A 85 -18.76 1.73 -10.99
C ILE A 85 -19.25 0.75 -9.91
N ASN A 86 -20.55 0.75 -9.59
CA ASN A 86 -21.10 -0.17 -8.59
C ASN A 86 -20.84 -1.64 -8.97
N LYS A 87 -21.02 -1.99 -10.24
CA LYS A 87 -20.73 -3.33 -10.73
C LYS A 87 -19.25 -3.72 -10.56
N ALA A 88 -18.33 -2.83 -10.89
CA ALA A 88 -16.90 -3.05 -10.68
C ALA A 88 -16.55 -3.21 -9.19
N LEU A 89 -17.26 -2.54 -8.31
CA LEU A 89 -17.16 -2.66 -6.85
C LEU A 89 -17.99 -3.82 -6.26
N TYR A 90 -18.63 -4.67 -7.08
CA TYR A 90 -19.52 -5.75 -6.63
C TYR A 90 -20.71 -5.28 -5.78
N LEU A 91 -21.16 -4.05 -6.03
CA LEU A 91 -22.30 -3.44 -5.35
C LEU A 91 -23.55 -3.49 -6.25
N PRO A 92 -24.77 -3.45 -5.66
CA PRO A 92 -26.01 -3.38 -6.43
C PRO A 92 -26.10 -2.13 -7.32
N ASP A 93 -26.88 -2.21 -8.41
CA ASP A 93 -27.22 -1.05 -9.21
C ASP A 93 -27.87 0.04 -8.33
N ASP A 94 -27.63 1.31 -8.69
CA ASP A 94 -28.10 2.50 -7.96
C ASP A 94 -27.69 2.60 -6.47
N PHE A 95 -26.70 1.78 -6.02
CA PHE A 95 -26.24 1.80 -4.64
C PHE A 95 -25.54 3.15 -4.30
N ARG A 96 -25.90 3.75 -3.18
CA ARG A 96 -25.43 5.07 -2.71
C ARG A 96 -24.85 5.08 -1.28
N GLY A 97 -24.82 3.93 -0.59
CA GLY A 97 -24.38 3.84 0.80
C GLY A 97 -22.85 3.77 1.00
N LEU A 98 -22.06 3.87 -0.08
CA LEU A 98 -20.61 3.63 -0.03
C LEU A 98 -19.86 4.72 0.75
N ALA A 99 -20.32 5.98 0.70
CA ALA A 99 -19.67 7.06 1.45
C ALA A 99 -19.75 6.85 2.96
N ASP A 100 -20.90 6.44 3.47
CA ASP A 100 -21.10 6.17 4.90
C ASP A 100 -20.27 4.97 5.35
N TYR A 101 -20.27 3.90 4.56
CA TYR A 101 -19.43 2.73 4.81
C TYR A 101 -17.93 3.10 4.85
N ASN A 102 -17.45 3.84 3.85
CA ASN A 102 -16.05 4.24 3.76
C ASN A 102 -15.64 5.20 4.88
N SER A 103 -16.54 6.09 5.29
CA SER A 103 -16.30 6.96 6.44
C SER A 103 -16.05 6.15 7.71
N GLN A 104 -16.88 5.14 7.97
CA GLN A 104 -16.70 4.26 9.12
C GLN A 104 -15.45 3.38 8.99
N LEU A 105 -15.19 2.83 7.80
CA LEU A 105 -13.98 2.04 7.56
C LEU A 105 -12.71 2.85 7.80
N ILE A 106 -12.66 4.11 7.35
CA ILE A 106 -11.52 5.00 7.60
C ILE A 106 -11.37 5.27 9.10
N ASP A 107 -12.47 5.49 9.82
CA ASP A 107 -12.41 5.69 11.27
C ASP A 107 -11.90 4.44 11.99
N ASP A 108 -12.28 3.24 11.54
CA ASP A 108 -11.78 1.97 12.09
C ASP A 108 -10.29 1.76 11.79
N LEU A 109 -9.85 2.02 10.55
CA LEU A 109 -8.46 1.93 10.12
C LEU A 109 -7.54 2.91 10.86
N LEU A 110 -8.01 4.12 11.15
CA LEU A 110 -7.23 5.17 11.82
C LEU A 110 -7.32 5.12 13.35
N LYS A 111 -8.03 4.14 13.93
CA LYS A 111 -8.01 3.93 15.39
C LYS A 111 -6.58 3.73 15.86
N PRO A 112 -6.16 4.38 16.96
CA PRO A 112 -4.84 4.15 17.52
C PRO A 112 -4.64 2.69 17.90
N CYS A 113 -3.48 2.13 17.59
CA CYS A 113 -3.06 0.83 18.14
C CYS A 113 -2.88 0.94 19.65
N GLU A 114 -3.23 -0.11 20.37
CA GLU A 114 -2.82 -0.25 21.77
C GLU A 114 -1.30 -0.48 21.79
N TRP A 115 -0.59 0.33 22.56
CA TRP A 115 0.85 0.24 22.67
C TRP A 115 1.30 0.47 24.12
N ASN A 116 2.03 -0.48 24.68
CA ASN A 116 2.58 -0.38 26.02
C ASN A 116 4.08 -0.66 25.99
N GLU A 117 4.88 0.40 26.00
CA GLU A 117 6.35 0.33 25.95
C GLU A 117 6.96 -0.50 27.11
N ASN A 118 6.29 -0.55 28.26
CA ASN A 118 6.79 -1.29 29.42
C ASN A 118 6.56 -2.82 29.31
N GLU A 119 5.61 -3.25 28.48
CA GLU A 119 5.27 -4.66 28.30
C GLU A 119 5.88 -5.22 27.02
N TRP A 120 6.05 -4.37 26.00
CA TRP A 120 6.34 -4.82 24.61
C TRP A 120 7.74 -4.45 24.12
N GLY A 121 8.57 -3.82 24.95
CA GLY A 121 9.97 -3.56 24.68
C GLY A 121 10.22 -2.42 23.69
N GLU A 122 11.38 -2.48 22.98
CA GLU A 122 11.90 -1.39 22.13
C GLU A 122 11.33 -1.37 20.69
N GLY A 123 10.27 -2.12 20.39
CA GLY A 123 9.63 -2.10 19.07
C GLY A 123 9.02 -0.73 18.73
N GLU A 124 8.79 -0.48 17.45
CA GLU A 124 8.07 0.73 17.02
C GLU A 124 6.57 0.44 16.91
N LYS A 125 5.76 1.37 17.43
CA LYS A 125 4.30 1.32 17.28
C LYS A 125 3.92 1.27 15.81
N PRO A 126 2.98 0.38 15.40
CA PRO A 126 2.47 0.39 14.04
C PRO A 126 1.88 1.75 13.66
N VAL A 127 2.23 2.22 12.47
CA VAL A 127 1.76 3.46 11.87
C VAL A 127 1.04 3.13 10.58
N LEU A 128 -0.22 3.49 10.50
CA LEU A 128 -1.02 3.45 9.29
C LEU A 128 -1.47 4.87 8.99
N GLU A 129 -1.08 5.40 7.84
CA GLU A 129 -1.53 6.71 7.38
C GLU A 129 -2.20 6.56 6.02
N LEU A 130 -3.41 7.09 5.94
CA LEU A 130 -4.21 7.14 4.73
C LEU A 130 -4.34 8.60 4.29
N ALA A 131 -3.95 8.89 3.07
CA ALA A 131 -4.08 10.21 2.49
C ALA A 131 -4.80 10.15 1.14
N ASN A 132 -5.99 10.70 1.11
CA ASN A 132 -6.80 10.86 -0.10
C ASN A 132 -6.72 12.31 -0.58
N SER A 133 -6.67 12.51 -1.90
CA SER A 133 -6.78 13.85 -2.48
C SER A 133 -7.45 13.82 -3.85
N PHE A 134 -8.16 14.89 -4.13
CA PHE A 134 -8.78 15.17 -5.42
C PHE A 134 -8.21 16.47 -5.97
N TRP A 135 -7.67 16.39 -7.15
CA TRP A 135 -7.09 17.52 -7.89
C TRP A 135 -7.91 17.74 -9.15
N ALA A 136 -8.40 18.94 -9.35
CA ALA A 136 -9.17 19.31 -10.52
C ALA A 136 -8.46 20.45 -11.25
N ASP A 137 -8.61 20.48 -12.58
CA ASP A 137 -8.15 21.61 -13.37
C ASP A 137 -8.90 22.90 -12.95
N ASP A 138 -8.27 24.06 -13.05
CA ASP A 138 -8.77 25.31 -12.50
C ASP A 138 -9.97 25.88 -13.25
N PHE A 139 -10.26 25.40 -14.45
CA PHE A 139 -11.49 25.78 -15.18
C PHE A 139 -12.71 24.92 -14.81
N ILE A 140 -12.55 23.81 -14.09
CA ILE A 140 -13.64 22.95 -13.64
C ILE A 140 -14.24 23.51 -12.35
N THR A 141 -15.53 23.82 -12.36
CA THR A 141 -16.24 24.22 -11.14
C THR A 141 -16.89 23.00 -10.49
N CYS A 142 -16.22 22.45 -9.48
CA CYS A 142 -16.74 21.32 -8.73
C CYS A 142 -17.87 21.74 -7.78
N HIS A 143 -18.85 20.86 -7.59
CA HIS A 143 -19.97 21.10 -6.69
C HIS A 143 -19.54 21.02 -5.22
N ASP A 144 -19.91 22.00 -4.40
CA ASP A 144 -19.60 22.05 -2.97
C ASP A 144 -20.00 20.75 -2.25
N LYS A 145 -21.19 20.21 -2.57
CA LYS A 145 -21.69 18.96 -1.97
C LYS A 145 -20.76 17.78 -2.23
N TYR A 146 -20.17 17.69 -3.43
CA TYR A 146 -19.21 16.63 -3.76
C TYR A 146 -17.93 16.80 -2.96
N ILE A 147 -17.38 18.02 -2.94
CA ILE A 147 -16.16 18.36 -2.18
C ILE A 147 -16.36 18.05 -0.68
N ASP A 148 -17.50 18.48 -0.12
CA ASP A 148 -17.85 18.22 1.29
C ASP A 148 -17.93 16.71 1.57
N THR A 149 -18.55 15.92 0.68
CA THR A 149 -18.63 14.46 0.81
C THR A 149 -17.23 13.82 0.82
N LEU A 150 -16.35 14.25 -0.09
CA LEU A 150 -14.97 13.75 -0.11
C LEU A 150 -14.21 14.11 1.17
N GLY A 151 -14.34 15.36 1.63
CA GLY A 151 -13.69 15.83 2.85
C GLY A 151 -14.18 15.10 4.11
N ILE A 152 -15.49 14.88 4.23
CA ILE A 152 -16.10 14.25 5.41
C ILE A 152 -15.93 12.73 5.39
N CYS A 153 -16.31 12.07 4.29
CA CYS A 153 -16.41 10.60 4.27
C CYS A 153 -15.10 9.91 3.87
N TYR A 154 -14.24 10.60 3.11
CA TYR A 154 -12.97 10.02 2.63
C TYR A 154 -11.73 10.70 3.23
N ARG A 155 -11.92 11.74 4.06
CA ARG A 155 -10.81 12.55 4.59
C ARG A 155 -9.93 13.12 3.48
N ALA A 156 -10.51 13.33 2.28
CA ALA A 156 -9.79 13.76 1.10
C ALA A 156 -9.54 15.26 1.11
N GLY A 157 -8.31 15.66 0.75
CA GLY A 157 -7.98 17.03 0.39
C GLY A 157 -8.51 17.37 -0.99
N PHE A 158 -8.92 18.62 -1.21
CA PHE A 158 -9.31 19.14 -2.52
C PHE A 158 -8.41 20.30 -2.94
N CYS A 159 -7.95 20.29 -4.18
CA CYS A 159 -7.15 21.37 -4.75
C CYS A 159 -7.49 21.60 -6.23
N GLN A 160 -7.51 22.85 -6.64
CA GLN A 160 -7.65 23.26 -8.04
C GLN A 160 -6.37 23.91 -8.53
N LEU A 161 -5.84 23.42 -9.65
CA LEU A 161 -4.60 23.89 -10.28
C LEU A 161 -4.74 23.77 -11.79
N ASP A 162 -4.03 24.58 -12.54
CA ASP A 162 -3.85 24.36 -13.98
C ASP A 162 -2.97 23.11 -14.16
N LEU A 163 -3.61 21.97 -14.48
CA LEU A 163 -2.93 20.66 -14.58
C LEU A 163 -2.05 20.53 -15.85
N ALA A 164 -2.11 21.49 -16.76
CA ALA A 164 -1.19 21.58 -17.89
C ALA A 164 0.19 22.14 -17.51
N LEU A 165 0.36 22.67 -16.29
CA LEU A 165 1.60 23.28 -15.85
C LEU A 165 2.52 22.30 -15.10
N PRO A 166 3.84 22.28 -15.39
CA PRO A 166 4.82 21.49 -14.62
C PRO A 166 4.84 21.81 -13.12
N GLU A 167 4.54 23.05 -12.73
CA GLU A 167 4.48 23.49 -11.34
C GLU A 167 3.34 22.80 -10.57
N SER A 168 2.24 22.51 -11.25
CA SER A 168 1.13 21.77 -10.66
C SER A 168 1.50 20.32 -10.39
N MET A 169 2.19 19.66 -11.32
CA MET A 169 2.71 18.31 -11.11
C MET A 169 3.73 18.30 -9.95
N ALA A 170 4.61 19.29 -9.88
CA ALA A 170 5.56 19.40 -8.76
C ALA A 170 4.86 19.59 -7.40
N ALA A 171 3.72 20.31 -7.36
CA ALA A 171 2.93 20.45 -6.13
C ALA A 171 2.27 19.14 -5.71
N ILE A 172 1.75 18.36 -6.66
CA ILE A 172 1.16 17.03 -6.43
C ILE A 172 2.24 16.05 -5.94
N ASP A 173 3.41 16.03 -6.60
CA ASP A 173 4.55 15.20 -6.18
C ASP A 173 5.04 15.56 -4.77
N ALA A 174 5.11 16.86 -4.44
CA ALA A 174 5.47 17.31 -3.11
C ALA A 174 4.46 16.84 -2.04
N TRP A 175 3.16 16.85 -2.37
CA TRP A 175 2.12 16.33 -1.49
C TRP A 175 2.24 14.83 -1.27
N VAL A 176 2.43 14.04 -2.35
CA VAL A 176 2.61 12.58 -2.25
C VAL A 176 3.85 12.26 -1.42
N LYS A 177 4.96 12.93 -1.69
CA LYS A 177 6.21 12.75 -0.94
C LYS A 177 6.04 13.05 0.55
N ASP A 178 5.30 14.10 0.91
CA ASP A 178 4.98 14.43 2.30
C ASP A 178 4.15 13.32 2.95
N LYS A 179 3.09 12.86 2.28
CA LYS A 179 2.15 11.85 2.79
C LYS A 179 2.74 10.44 2.88
N THR A 180 3.80 10.17 2.13
CA THR A 180 4.51 8.88 2.16
C THR A 180 5.86 8.94 2.86
N HIS A 181 6.09 9.98 3.67
CA HIS A 181 7.37 10.21 4.38
C HIS A 181 8.61 10.13 3.48
N GLY A 182 8.45 10.50 2.20
CA GLY A 182 9.51 10.49 1.20
C GLY A 182 9.76 9.15 0.53
N THR A 183 9.03 8.10 0.86
CA THR A 183 9.16 6.77 0.23
C THR A 183 8.73 6.81 -1.23
N ILE A 184 7.72 7.62 -1.57
CA ILE A 184 7.27 7.85 -2.95
C ILE A 184 7.61 9.29 -3.34
N PRO A 185 8.64 9.52 -4.18
CA PRO A 185 9.11 10.87 -4.49
C PRO A 185 8.27 11.61 -5.54
N SER A 186 7.58 10.90 -6.43
CA SER A 186 6.82 11.46 -7.56
C SER A 186 5.78 10.46 -8.07
N LEU A 187 4.67 10.99 -8.61
CA LEU A 187 3.68 10.19 -9.34
C LEU A 187 4.09 9.90 -10.79
N ASN A 188 5.15 10.52 -11.31
CA ASN A 188 5.57 10.41 -12.70
C ASN A 188 4.45 10.72 -13.72
N ILE A 189 3.53 11.65 -13.40
CA ILE A 189 2.49 12.12 -14.30
C ILE A 189 3.01 13.32 -15.08
N GLN A 190 2.83 13.30 -16.41
CA GLN A 190 3.18 14.45 -17.25
C GLN A 190 2.05 15.48 -17.26
N PRO A 191 2.38 16.78 -17.19
CA PRO A 191 1.38 17.84 -17.34
C PRO A 191 0.75 17.77 -18.74
N SER A 192 -0.57 17.96 -18.82
CA SER A 192 -1.32 17.90 -20.10
C SER A 192 -2.60 18.71 -20.02
N GLU A 193 -2.96 19.38 -21.11
CA GLU A 193 -4.27 20.04 -21.28
C GLU A 193 -5.44 19.03 -21.26
N GLU A 194 -5.17 17.73 -21.46
CA GLU A 194 -6.14 16.65 -21.38
C GLU A 194 -6.34 16.12 -19.97
N LEU A 195 -5.47 16.49 -19.04
CA LEU A 195 -5.54 16.07 -17.65
C LEU A 195 -6.52 16.98 -16.89
N LEU A 196 -7.77 16.56 -16.79
CA LEU A 196 -8.84 17.34 -16.17
C LEU A 196 -8.99 17.09 -14.68
N MET A 197 -8.78 15.86 -14.27
CA MET A 197 -8.98 15.42 -12.88
C MET A 197 -8.02 14.31 -12.53
N LEU A 198 -7.52 14.35 -11.29
CA LEU A 198 -6.63 13.34 -10.74
C LEU A 198 -7.09 12.97 -9.32
N LEU A 199 -7.36 11.70 -9.12
CA LEU A 199 -7.59 11.11 -7.80
C LEU A 199 -6.31 10.44 -7.33
N VAL A 200 -5.80 10.86 -6.18
CA VAL A 200 -4.58 10.31 -5.59
C VAL A 200 -4.91 9.76 -4.22
N ASN A 201 -4.57 8.49 -4.04
CA ASN A 201 -4.55 7.87 -2.73
C ASN A 201 -3.11 7.43 -2.42
N ALA A 202 -2.66 7.73 -1.22
CA ALA A 202 -1.40 7.26 -0.67
C ALA A 202 -1.67 6.51 0.63
N LEU A 203 -1.20 5.27 0.71
CA LEU A 203 -1.24 4.46 1.91
C LEU A 203 0.20 4.22 2.38
N TYR A 204 0.49 4.70 3.59
CA TYR A 204 1.77 4.47 4.25
C TYR A 204 1.55 3.52 5.42
N PHE A 205 2.29 2.42 5.43
CA PHE A 205 2.28 1.45 6.52
C PHE A 205 3.70 1.18 7.00
N LYS A 206 3.89 1.27 8.31
CA LYS A 206 5.14 0.96 9.00
C LYS A 206 4.84 0.21 10.27
N ALA A 207 5.48 -0.94 10.50
CA ALA A 207 5.27 -1.73 11.70
C ALA A 207 6.44 -2.67 11.98
N SER A 208 6.76 -2.87 13.25
CA SER A 208 7.72 -3.88 13.69
C SER A 208 7.04 -5.23 13.86
N TRP A 209 7.77 -6.32 13.54
CA TRP A 209 7.31 -7.67 13.88
C TRP A 209 7.09 -7.81 15.39
N GLN A 210 6.12 -8.61 15.78
CA GLN A 210 5.97 -9.05 17.16
C GLN A 210 7.22 -9.83 17.60
N ASP A 211 7.64 -10.75 16.75
CA ASP A 211 8.82 -11.59 16.92
C ASP A 211 9.73 -11.41 15.69
N GLY A 212 10.76 -10.56 15.84
CA GLY A 212 11.65 -10.19 14.74
C GLY A 212 12.74 -11.23 14.50
N ALA A 213 13.39 -11.15 13.35
CA ALA A 213 14.57 -11.96 13.03
C ALA A 213 15.85 -11.31 13.58
N SER A 214 16.85 -12.14 13.92
CA SER A 214 18.18 -11.64 14.25
C SER A 214 18.97 -11.33 12.97
N ILE A 215 19.59 -10.16 12.89
CA ILE A 215 20.49 -9.80 11.80
C ILE A 215 21.69 -10.77 11.71
N GLU A 216 22.17 -11.28 12.85
CA GLU A 216 23.31 -12.19 12.91
C GLU A 216 22.99 -13.58 12.32
N ASP A 217 21.71 -13.97 12.33
CA ASP A 217 21.22 -15.25 11.79
C ASP A 217 20.74 -15.14 10.33
N THR A 218 20.67 -13.93 9.78
CA THR A 218 20.40 -13.68 8.36
C THR A 218 21.61 -14.09 7.54
N LYS A 219 21.39 -14.91 6.49
CA LYS A 219 22.47 -15.48 5.66
C LYS A 219 22.12 -15.33 4.19
N GLU A 220 23.14 -15.06 3.36
CA GLU A 220 23.03 -15.15 1.92
C GLU A 220 22.64 -16.56 1.49
N MET A 221 21.51 -16.70 0.83
CA MET A 221 20.98 -17.96 0.31
C MET A 221 20.40 -17.77 -1.10
N PRO A 222 20.34 -18.82 -1.93
CA PRO A 222 19.75 -18.72 -3.25
C PRO A 222 18.26 -18.43 -3.18
N PHE A 223 17.79 -17.54 -4.06
CA PHE A 223 16.41 -17.33 -4.41
C PHE A 223 16.22 -17.61 -5.91
N TYR A 224 15.32 -18.49 -6.25
CA TYR A 224 15.03 -18.94 -7.61
C TYR A 224 13.90 -18.08 -8.17
N THR A 225 14.20 -17.22 -9.15
CA THR A 225 13.20 -16.32 -9.74
C THR A 225 12.27 -17.05 -10.69
N SER A 226 11.16 -16.42 -11.09
CA SER A 226 10.22 -16.98 -12.07
C SER A 226 10.83 -17.18 -13.47
N SER A 227 11.95 -16.52 -13.78
CA SER A 227 12.70 -16.68 -15.04
C SER A 227 13.84 -17.71 -14.97
N ASP A 228 13.83 -18.59 -13.98
CA ASP A 228 14.88 -19.62 -13.70
C ASP A 228 16.27 -19.03 -13.35
N ASP A 229 16.37 -17.72 -13.12
CA ASP A 229 17.58 -17.10 -12.60
C ASP A 229 17.72 -17.39 -11.10
N VAL A 230 18.97 -17.52 -10.64
CA VAL A 230 19.26 -17.72 -9.22
C VAL A 230 20.00 -16.51 -8.69
N LYS A 231 19.41 -15.85 -7.70
CA LYS A 231 20.00 -14.70 -7.01
C LYS A 231 20.30 -15.03 -5.56
N ASN A 232 21.48 -14.64 -5.06
CA ASN A 232 21.74 -14.75 -3.63
C ASN A 232 21.13 -13.54 -2.93
N VAL A 233 20.29 -13.81 -1.93
CA VAL A 233 19.59 -12.78 -1.16
C VAL A 233 19.77 -13.03 0.35
N PRO A 234 19.73 -11.99 1.19
CA PRO A 234 19.71 -12.15 2.63
C PRO A 234 18.42 -12.85 3.06
N MET A 235 18.57 -14.09 3.54
CA MET A 235 17.49 -14.91 4.10
C MET A 235 17.43 -14.72 5.60
N MET A 236 16.41 -14.04 6.07
CA MET A 236 16.09 -13.87 7.49
C MET A 236 15.73 -15.21 8.13
N TYR A 237 15.97 -15.36 9.42
CA TYR A 237 15.69 -16.58 10.16
C TYR A 237 14.76 -16.30 11.33
N PHE A 238 13.64 -17.02 11.35
CA PHE A 238 12.67 -16.99 12.44
C PHE A 238 12.54 -18.41 13.01
N ASP A 239 12.45 -18.53 14.32
CA ASP A 239 12.30 -19.79 15.06
C ASP A 239 11.36 -19.55 16.24
N TYR A 240 10.06 -19.54 15.94
CA TYR A 240 9.01 -19.17 16.88
C TYR A 240 7.76 -20.04 16.70
N HIS A 241 6.84 -19.96 17.66
CA HIS A 241 5.46 -20.38 17.47
C HIS A 241 4.75 -19.37 16.57
N LEU A 242 4.51 -19.73 15.31
CA LEU A 242 3.85 -18.89 14.32
C LEU A 242 2.55 -19.53 13.86
N ASP A 243 1.62 -18.71 13.44
CA ASP A 243 0.42 -19.18 12.75
C ASP A 243 0.82 -19.82 11.41
N TYR A 244 0.61 -21.13 11.29
CA TYR A 244 0.98 -21.92 10.12
C TYR A 244 -0.22 -22.69 9.58
N ALA A 245 -0.34 -22.77 8.27
CA ALA A 245 -1.37 -23.56 7.58
C ALA A 245 -0.81 -24.23 6.32
N GLU A 246 -1.35 -25.41 6.01
CA GLU A 246 -1.19 -26.07 4.71
C GLU A 246 -2.57 -26.13 4.06
N VAL A 247 -2.70 -25.54 2.88
CA VAL A 247 -3.94 -25.51 2.10
C VAL A 247 -3.65 -25.98 0.68
N GLU A 248 -4.66 -26.04 -0.17
CA GLU A 248 -4.50 -26.47 -1.56
C GLU A 248 -3.42 -25.67 -2.26
N GLY A 249 -2.36 -26.34 -2.71
CA GLY A 249 -1.25 -25.73 -3.47
C GLY A 249 -0.34 -24.78 -2.69
N PHE A 250 -0.54 -24.57 -1.37
CA PHE A 250 0.22 -23.58 -0.60
C PHE A 250 0.58 -24.03 0.82
N LYS A 251 1.74 -23.56 1.26
CA LYS A 251 2.07 -23.43 2.68
C LYS A 251 2.00 -21.96 3.06
N ALA A 252 1.25 -21.65 4.12
CA ALA A 252 1.06 -20.29 4.59
C ALA A 252 1.63 -20.09 5.99
N VAL A 253 2.26 -18.95 6.22
CA VAL A 253 2.74 -18.51 7.54
C VAL A 253 2.36 -17.07 7.77
N ARG A 254 1.85 -16.75 8.96
CA ARG A 254 1.47 -15.39 9.36
C ARG A 254 2.43 -14.87 10.43
N LEU A 255 2.97 -13.69 10.18
CA LEU A 255 3.74 -12.90 11.12
C LEU A 255 2.90 -11.72 11.60
N TRP A 256 2.84 -11.53 12.91
CA TRP A 256 2.13 -10.42 13.53
C TRP A 256 3.02 -9.20 13.67
N PHE A 257 2.43 -8.01 13.51
CA PHE A 257 3.06 -6.74 13.84
C PHE A 257 2.59 -6.26 15.20
N GLY A 258 3.55 -5.90 16.05
CA GLY A 258 3.27 -5.51 17.42
C GLY A 258 2.60 -6.62 18.24
N HIS A 259 2.26 -6.32 19.48
CA HIS A 259 1.71 -7.31 20.40
C HIS A 259 0.18 -7.30 20.50
N ASP A 260 -0.48 -6.26 19.98
CA ASP A 260 -1.94 -6.16 19.95
C ASP A 260 -2.60 -7.05 18.89
N ARG A 261 -1.80 -7.68 18.04
CA ARG A 261 -2.24 -8.57 16.94
C ARG A 261 -3.28 -7.92 16.02
N ARG A 262 -3.21 -6.61 15.88
CA ARG A 262 -4.08 -5.90 14.96
C ARG A 262 -3.65 -6.09 13.52
N PHE A 263 -2.36 -5.89 13.24
CA PHE A 263 -1.83 -6.03 11.89
C PHE A 263 -1.04 -7.32 11.75
N SER A 264 -1.12 -7.92 10.57
CA SER A 264 -0.35 -9.10 10.21
C SER A 264 0.10 -9.06 8.76
N MET A 265 1.19 -9.78 8.47
CA MET A 265 1.59 -10.12 7.11
C MET A 265 1.58 -11.63 6.98
N THR A 266 0.86 -12.13 5.99
CA THR A 266 0.77 -13.55 5.68
C THR A 266 1.54 -13.83 4.40
N PHE A 267 2.44 -14.79 4.45
CA PHE A 267 3.19 -15.27 3.30
C PHE A 267 2.63 -16.61 2.83
N PHE A 268 2.49 -16.77 1.52
CA PHE A 268 1.98 -17.96 0.86
C PHE A 268 3.07 -18.49 -0.09
N ALA A 269 3.67 -19.62 0.25
CA ALA A 269 4.65 -20.30 -0.58
C ALA A 269 3.94 -21.38 -1.43
N PRO A 270 3.94 -21.25 -2.78
CA PRO A 270 3.36 -22.26 -3.66
C PRO A 270 4.06 -23.61 -3.50
N THR A 271 3.30 -24.71 -3.58
CA THR A 271 3.81 -26.09 -3.62
C THR A 271 3.54 -26.76 -4.97
N ASP A 272 2.72 -26.14 -5.81
CA ASP A 272 2.39 -26.56 -7.17
C ASP A 272 1.91 -25.32 -7.99
N ASP A 273 1.37 -25.54 -9.17
CA ASP A 273 0.92 -24.46 -10.08
C ASP A 273 -0.49 -23.92 -9.74
N THR A 274 -1.00 -24.13 -8.54
CA THR A 274 -2.29 -23.59 -8.10
C THR A 274 -2.25 -22.06 -8.05
N ALA A 275 -3.21 -21.39 -8.70
CA ALA A 275 -3.29 -19.94 -8.68
C ALA A 275 -3.69 -19.42 -7.30
N PHE A 276 -3.05 -18.32 -6.86
CA PHE A 276 -3.42 -17.65 -5.63
C PHE A 276 -4.67 -16.78 -5.82
N ASP A 277 -5.69 -17.03 -5.02
CA ASP A 277 -6.97 -16.36 -5.09
C ASP A 277 -7.62 -16.15 -3.71
N ASN A 278 -8.84 -15.57 -3.73
CA ASN A 278 -9.64 -15.36 -2.52
C ASN A 278 -10.00 -16.67 -1.79
N ALA A 279 -10.13 -17.78 -2.51
CA ALA A 279 -10.47 -19.07 -1.89
C ALA A 279 -9.26 -19.61 -1.11
N ILE A 280 -8.07 -19.58 -1.68
CA ILE A 280 -6.81 -19.96 -1.00
C ILE A 280 -6.57 -19.09 0.22
N TYR A 281 -6.70 -17.76 0.09
CA TYR A 281 -6.59 -16.83 1.20
C TYR A 281 -7.56 -17.18 2.34
N THR A 282 -8.82 -17.39 2.01
CA THR A 282 -9.87 -17.71 3.00
C THR A 282 -9.64 -19.05 3.68
N GLN A 283 -9.23 -20.08 2.92
CA GLN A 283 -8.88 -21.40 3.46
C GLN A 283 -7.71 -21.29 4.45
N ALA A 284 -6.64 -20.59 4.08
CA ALA A 284 -5.49 -20.40 4.96
C ALA A 284 -5.90 -19.71 6.27
N LYS A 285 -6.69 -18.64 6.16
CA LYS A 285 -7.18 -17.88 7.32
C LYS A 285 -7.99 -18.73 8.30
N GLN A 286 -8.75 -19.72 7.80
CA GLN A 286 -9.51 -20.66 8.61
C GLN A 286 -8.66 -21.81 9.17
N ALA A 287 -7.56 -22.15 8.50
CA ALA A 287 -6.71 -23.30 8.83
C ALA A 287 -5.52 -22.95 9.74
N PHE A 288 -5.23 -21.67 9.98
CA PHE A 288 -4.10 -21.28 10.82
C PHE A 288 -4.15 -21.91 12.21
N SER A 289 -3.01 -22.49 12.61
CA SER A 289 -2.77 -22.96 13.97
C SER A 289 -1.43 -22.40 14.47
N SER A 290 -1.41 -21.89 15.71
CA SER A 290 -0.22 -21.41 16.41
C SER A 290 0.44 -22.48 17.29
N GLU A 291 0.01 -23.76 17.17
CA GLU A 291 0.56 -24.87 17.94
C GLU A 291 1.92 -25.33 17.43
N TYR A 292 2.29 -24.95 16.20
CA TYR A 292 3.53 -25.36 15.57
C TYR A 292 4.70 -24.42 15.90
N ARG A 293 5.84 -24.99 16.25
CA ARG A 293 7.10 -24.27 16.15
C ARG A 293 7.52 -24.23 14.69
N VAL A 294 7.63 -23.02 14.11
CA VAL A 294 7.97 -22.86 12.70
C VAL A 294 9.40 -22.33 12.58
N ILE A 295 10.23 -23.09 11.87
CA ILE A 295 11.55 -22.63 11.43
C ILE A 295 11.35 -22.05 10.02
N LEU A 296 11.32 -20.72 9.95
CA LEU A 296 11.05 -19.97 8.72
C LEU A 296 12.34 -19.34 8.20
N ARG A 297 12.58 -19.51 6.88
CA ARG A 297 13.52 -18.71 6.10
C ARG A 297 12.71 -17.82 5.15
N LEU A 298 12.89 -16.50 5.29
CA LEU A 298 12.16 -15.48 4.54
C LEU A 298 13.15 -14.48 3.94
N PRO A 299 13.11 -14.20 2.63
CA PRO A 299 14.02 -13.24 2.05
C PRO A 299 13.74 -11.82 2.57
N ARG A 300 14.79 -11.03 2.78
CA ARG A 300 14.69 -9.59 2.88
C ARG A 300 14.45 -9.04 1.49
N PHE A 301 13.47 -8.15 1.33
CA PHE A 301 13.20 -7.53 0.04
C PHE A 301 12.63 -6.12 0.18
N THR A 302 12.87 -5.32 -0.84
CA THR A 302 12.19 -4.05 -1.05
C THR A 302 11.60 -4.06 -2.45
N THR A 303 10.41 -3.57 -2.60
CA THR A 303 9.76 -3.47 -3.91
C THR A 303 9.00 -2.15 -4.03
N ASP A 304 9.18 -1.52 -5.19
CA ASP A 304 8.42 -0.37 -5.62
C ASP A 304 7.50 -0.81 -6.76
N ALA A 305 6.24 -0.49 -6.67
CA ALA A 305 5.26 -0.83 -7.69
C ALA A 305 4.45 0.41 -8.09
N GLU A 306 4.32 0.59 -9.39
CA GLU A 306 3.58 1.69 -10.01
C GLU A 306 2.55 1.11 -10.97
N PHE A 307 1.26 1.36 -10.72
CA PHE A 307 0.18 0.85 -11.54
C PHE A 307 -0.75 1.97 -12.01
N LEU A 308 -1.04 1.97 -13.30
CA LEU A 308 -2.19 2.67 -13.88
C LEU A 308 -3.41 1.75 -13.77
N LEU A 309 -4.42 2.20 -13.04
CA LEU A 309 -5.61 1.40 -12.79
C LEU A 309 -6.60 1.44 -13.96
N ASN A 310 -6.42 2.36 -14.91
CA ASN A 310 -7.38 2.62 -16.00
C ASN A 310 -7.76 1.35 -16.75
N GLU A 311 -6.77 0.63 -17.31
CA GLU A 311 -7.00 -0.57 -18.11
C GLU A 311 -7.68 -1.67 -17.29
N THR A 312 -7.18 -1.93 -16.08
CA THR A 312 -7.76 -2.92 -15.17
C THR A 312 -9.20 -2.58 -14.79
N LEU A 313 -9.51 -1.31 -14.51
CA LEU A 313 -10.88 -0.89 -14.19
C LEU A 313 -11.80 -0.95 -15.42
N GLN A 314 -11.28 -0.70 -16.63
CA GLN A 314 -12.03 -0.91 -17.86
C GLN A 314 -12.38 -2.39 -18.04
N GLU A 315 -11.43 -3.31 -17.84
CA GLU A 315 -11.70 -4.76 -17.84
C GLU A 315 -12.72 -5.19 -16.78
N MET A 316 -12.85 -4.42 -15.68
CA MET A 316 -13.89 -4.61 -14.66
C MET A 316 -15.24 -3.98 -15.06
N GLY A 317 -15.33 -3.37 -16.27
CA GLY A 317 -16.55 -2.82 -16.85
C GLY A 317 -16.74 -1.33 -16.65
N MET A 318 -15.67 -0.58 -16.29
CA MET A 318 -15.71 0.87 -16.11
C MET A 318 -15.30 1.67 -17.37
N ASP A 319 -15.45 1.12 -18.58
CA ASP A 319 -15.06 1.81 -19.84
C ASP A 319 -15.68 3.21 -19.97
N GLU A 320 -16.95 3.35 -19.62
CA GLU A 320 -17.71 4.60 -19.71
C GLU A 320 -17.05 5.74 -18.92
N VAL A 321 -16.45 5.42 -17.77
CA VAL A 321 -15.79 6.38 -16.86
C VAL A 321 -14.64 7.12 -17.54
N PHE A 322 -13.94 6.47 -18.45
CA PHE A 322 -12.74 6.99 -19.11
C PHE A 322 -13.01 7.61 -20.49
N VAL A 323 -14.25 7.52 -21.00
CA VAL A 323 -14.60 8.00 -22.35
C VAL A 323 -15.73 9.04 -22.33
N SER A 324 -16.81 8.78 -21.58
CA SER A 324 -18.01 9.62 -21.59
C SER A 324 -18.83 9.39 -20.33
N ALA A 325 -18.37 9.91 -19.21
CA ALA A 325 -18.97 9.68 -17.90
C ALA A 325 -20.09 10.68 -17.57
N ASP A 326 -21.16 10.21 -16.94
CA ASP A 326 -22.12 11.06 -16.23
C ASP A 326 -21.60 11.34 -14.82
N LEU A 327 -20.71 12.32 -14.69
CA LEU A 327 -20.16 12.83 -13.44
C LEU A 327 -20.84 14.14 -13.00
N SER A 328 -22.11 14.32 -13.39
CA SER A 328 -22.90 15.51 -13.06
C SER A 328 -23.15 15.75 -11.56
N GLY A 329 -22.85 14.77 -10.72
CA GLY A 329 -22.80 14.97 -9.27
C GLY A 329 -21.51 15.64 -8.79
N MET A 330 -20.44 15.61 -9.59
CA MET A 330 -19.13 16.18 -9.29
C MET A 330 -19.01 17.63 -9.75
N ALA A 331 -19.33 17.90 -11.00
CA ALA A 331 -19.28 19.24 -11.61
C ALA A 331 -20.20 19.31 -12.84
N ASP A 332 -20.46 20.54 -13.32
CA ASP A 332 -21.22 20.78 -14.55
C ASP A 332 -20.35 20.48 -15.78
N GLY A 333 -20.98 19.98 -16.84
CA GLY A 333 -20.33 19.72 -18.13
C GLY A 333 -20.09 18.24 -18.40
N SER A 334 -19.44 17.97 -19.56
CA SER A 334 -19.06 16.63 -19.95
C SER A 334 -17.66 16.33 -19.42
N LEU A 335 -17.56 15.44 -18.46
CA LEU A 335 -16.32 15.09 -17.79
C LEU A 335 -15.99 13.60 -18.03
N PHE A 336 -14.73 13.28 -17.92
CA PHE A 336 -14.24 11.91 -17.88
C PHE A 336 -13.00 11.85 -16.98
N VAL A 337 -12.68 10.68 -16.46
CA VAL A 337 -11.50 10.48 -15.65
C VAL A 337 -10.30 10.23 -16.56
N SER A 338 -9.28 11.07 -16.49
CA SER A 338 -8.08 10.90 -17.31
C SER A 338 -7.19 9.78 -16.77
N THR A 339 -6.94 9.77 -15.46
CA THR A 339 -5.97 8.84 -14.85
C THR A 339 -6.34 8.51 -13.41
N ILE A 340 -6.28 7.23 -13.07
CA ILE A 340 -6.25 6.71 -11.71
C ILE A 340 -4.93 5.97 -11.54
N LYS A 341 -4.08 6.43 -10.62
CA LYS A 341 -2.75 5.89 -10.43
C LYS A 341 -2.51 5.48 -9.00
N GLN A 342 -1.90 4.32 -8.81
CA GLN A 342 -1.47 3.81 -7.53
C GLN A 342 0.04 3.59 -7.52
N LEU A 343 0.68 4.00 -6.42
CA LEU A 343 2.07 3.66 -6.13
C LEU A 343 2.12 2.95 -4.80
N SER A 344 2.94 1.93 -4.73
CA SER A 344 3.19 1.18 -3.51
C SER A 344 4.70 1.08 -3.28
N HIS A 345 5.12 1.28 -2.05
CA HIS A 345 6.48 1.01 -1.59
C HIS A 345 6.41 0.08 -0.41
N LEU A 346 7.13 -1.03 -0.47
CA LEU A 346 7.20 -2.02 0.59
C LEU A 346 8.64 -2.46 0.82
N ALA A 347 9.12 -2.31 2.04
CA ALA A 347 10.42 -2.80 2.47
C ALA A 347 10.23 -3.74 3.67
N VAL A 348 10.65 -4.99 3.53
CA VAL A 348 10.54 -6.05 4.53
C VAL A 348 11.93 -6.46 4.99
N ASP A 349 12.21 -6.30 6.28
CA ASP A 349 13.49 -6.62 6.89
C ASP A 349 13.32 -7.42 8.20
N GLU A 350 14.42 -7.68 8.91
CA GLU A 350 14.44 -8.45 10.17
C GLU A 350 13.58 -7.86 11.26
N LYS A 351 13.25 -6.59 11.16
CA LYS A 351 12.58 -5.81 12.18
C LYS A 351 11.10 -5.65 11.90
N GLY A 352 10.70 -5.77 10.63
CA GLY A 352 9.34 -5.55 10.20
C GLY A 352 9.22 -4.96 8.82
N VAL A 353 8.19 -4.18 8.63
CA VAL A 353 8.00 -3.30 7.49
C VAL A 353 8.46 -1.92 7.90
N VAL A 354 9.63 -1.48 7.38
CA VAL A 354 10.26 -0.17 7.68
C VAL A 354 10.45 0.08 9.20
N ALA A 355 11.19 -0.76 9.93
CA ALA A 355 11.30 -0.64 11.39
C ALA A 355 12.69 -0.78 11.99
N SER A 356 12.84 -0.39 13.28
CA SER A 356 14.03 -0.55 14.11
C SER A 356 13.76 -1.45 15.33
N ALA A 357 14.68 -2.37 15.66
CA ALA A 357 14.43 -3.62 16.38
C ALA A 357 14.78 -3.67 17.85
N ALA A 358 14.20 -4.70 18.52
CA ALA A 358 14.89 -5.48 19.56
C ALA A 358 14.33 -6.90 19.63
N SER A 359 15.21 -7.90 19.81
CA SER A 359 14.82 -9.31 19.93
C SER A 359 14.75 -9.71 21.39
N VAL A 360 13.65 -10.37 21.81
CA VAL A 360 13.51 -11.02 23.11
C VAL A 360 13.43 -12.54 22.88
N ILE A 361 14.37 -13.30 23.47
CA ILE A 361 14.35 -14.76 23.44
C ILE A 361 13.56 -15.24 24.66
N ALA A 362 12.39 -15.83 24.43
CA ALA A 362 11.64 -16.56 25.45
C ALA A 362 12.07 -18.03 25.46
N ILE A 363 12.49 -18.55 26.62
CA ILE A 363 12.81 -19.96 26.81
C ILE A 363 11.64 -20.61 27.54
N GLU A 364 10.88 -21.47 26.87
CA GLU A 364 9.84 -22.28 27.48
C GLU A 364 10.36 -23.69 27.79
N THR A 365 10.06 -24.19 29.00
CA THR A 365 10.37 -25.56 29.43
C THR A 365 9.09 -26.38 29.53
N GLY A 366 8.78 -27.14 28.48
CA GLY A 366 7.67 -28.09 28.46
C GLY A 366 8.05 -29.39 27.75
N ILE A 367 7.78 -30.54 28.37
CA ILE A 367 8.08 -31.88 27.83
C ILE A 367 6.82 -32.39 27.10
N HIS A 368 6.49 -31.81 25.97
CA HIS A 368 5.66 -32.44 24.94
C HIS A 368 6.45 -32.48 23.64
N PRO A 369 6.36 -33.56 22.81
CA PRO A 369 7.00 -33.54 21.51
C PRO A 369 6.34 -32.44 20.68
N GLU A 370 7.08 -31.35 20.51
CA GLU A 370 6.69 -30.18 19.75
C GLU A 370 6.76 -30.54 18.26
N GLU A 371 5.69 -30.30 17.51
CA GLU A 371 5.70 -30.48 16.07
C GLU A 371 6.37 -29.29 15.40
N ILE A 372 7.51 -29.54 14.77
CA ILE A 372 8.31 -28.51 14.08
C ILE A 372 7.94 -28.50 12.60
N LYS A 373 7.57 -27.34 12.08
CA LYS A 373 7.37 -27.10 10.65
C LYS A 373 8.58 -26.35 10.09
N TYR A 374 9.01 -26.74 8.89
CA TYR A 374 10.12 -26.07 8.18
C TYR A 374 9.55 -25.42 6.92
N LEU A 375 9.78 -24.12 6.76
CA LEU A 375 9.38 -23.37 5.59
C LEU A 375 10.54 -22.47 5.14
N THR A 376 11.00 -22.69 3.90
CA THR A 376 11.95 -21.79 3.23
C THR A 376 11.25 -21.17 2.04
N ILE A 377 11.17 -19.85 2.03
CA ILE A 377 10.58 -19.06 0.94
C ILE A 377 11.73 -18.63 0.04
N ASP A 378 12.15 -19.50 -0.85
CA ASP A 378 13.29 -19.33 -1.77
C ASP A 378 12.86 -19.34 -3.26
N HIS A 379 11.56 -19.30 -3.52
CA HIS A 379 10.93 -19.22 -4.84
C HIS A 379 9.90 -18.09 -4.83
N PRO A 380 9.33 -17.68 -5.99
CA PRO A 380 8.23 -16.74 -6.06
C PRO A 380 7.14 -17.05 -5.06
N PHE A 381 6.65 -16.02 -4.38
CA PHE A 381 5.71 -16.17 -3.30
C PHE A 381 4.69 -15.02 -3.25
N TYR A 382 3.54 -15.30 -2.66
CA TYR A 382 2.49 -14.30 -2.46
C TYR A 382 2.48 -13.82 -1.01
N PHE A 383 1.90 -12.63 -0.81
CA PHE A 383 1.67 -12.13 0.53
C PHE A 383 0.42 -11.25 0.61
N THR A 384 -0.13 -11.14 1.83
CA THR A 384 -1.11 -10.13 2.19
C THR A 384 -0.64 -9.36 3.41
N ILE A 385 -0.98 -8.06 3.50
CA ILE A 385 -0.90 -7.29 4.76
C ILE A 385 -2.32 -6.90 5.15
N GLU A 386 -2.68 -7.17 6.40
CA GLU A 386 -4.06 -7.11 6.88
C GLU A 386 -4.19 -6.26 8.14
N ASP A 387 -5.30 -5.49 8.22
CA ASP A 387 -5.83 -4.99 9.49
C ASP A 387 -6.92 -5.95 9.98
N ASN A 388 -6.59 -6.76 11.00
CA ASN A 388 -7.48 -7.80 11.52
C ASN A 388 -8.59 -7.21 12.40
N SER A 389 -8.49 -5.95 12.83
CA SER A 389 -9.54 -5.30 13.64
C SER A 389 -10.80 -4.98 12.84
N CYS A 390 -10.65 -4.75 11.53
CA CYS A 390 -11.75 -4.51 10.59
C CYS A 390 -11.84 -5.55 9.47
N ASP A 391 -11.00 -6.60 9.53
CA ASP A 391 -10.95 -7.69 8.56
C ASP A 391 -10.75 -7.20 7.12
N LYS A 392 -9.69 -6.38 6.92
CA LYS A 392 -9.37 -5.80 5.62
C LYS A 392 -7.96 -6.11 5.17
N VAL A 393 -7.84 -6.57 3.93
CA VAL A 393 -6.57 -6.72 3.22
C VAL A 393 -6.12 -5.35 2.73
N MET A 394 -5.03 -4.83 3.27
CA MET A 394 -4.48 -3.52 2.89
C MET A 394 -3.58 -3.62 1.66
N PHE A 395 -2.77 -4.68 1.59
CA PHE A 395 -1.88 -4.97 0.46
C PHE A 395 -1.98 -6.44 0.06
N ILE A 396 -1.85 -6.69 -1.22
CA ILE A 396 -1.67 -8.02 -1.81
C ILE A 396 -0.47 -7.93 -2.76
N GLY A 397 0.41 -8.92 -2.71
CA GLY A 397 1.55 -8.94 -3.62
C GLY A 397 2.00 -10.32 -4.02
N HIS A 398 2.68 -10.36 -5.17
CA HIS A 398 3.47 -11.48 -5.68
C HIS A 398 4.89 -11.00 -5.93
N ILE A 399 5.85 -11.66 -5.32
CA ILE A 399 7.28 -11.39 -5.48
C ILE A 399 7.85 -12.45 -6.42
N ASN A 400 8.10 -12.06 -7.66
CA ASN A 400 8.67 -12.89 -8.73
C ASN A 400 10.20 -12.87 -8.72
N THR A 401 10.76 -11.72 -8.32
CA THR A 401 12.21 -11.50 -8.32
C THR A 401 12.61 -10.57 -7.17
N ILE A 402 13.83 -10.75 -6.69
CA ILE A 402 14.43 -9.88 -5.67
C ILE A 402 15.76 -9.37 -6.23
N ASP A 403 15.89 -8.05 -6.41
CA ASP A 403 17.08 -7.45 -7.00
C ASP A 403 18.11 -7.07 -5.94
N GLU A 404 19.40 -7.10 -6.29
CA GLU A 404 20.50 -6.71 -5.39
C GLU A 404 20.38 -5.26 -4.87
N GLU A 405 19.74 -4.37 -5.64
CA GLU A 405 19.47 -2.99 -5.21
C GLU A 405 18.35 -2.92 -4.17
N SER A 406 17.40 -3.84 -4.21
CA SER A 406 16.29 -3.95 -3.27
C SER A 406 16.70 -4.46 -1.89
N VAL A 407 17.91 -4.96 -1.77
CA VAL A 407 18.44 -5.61 -0.54
C VAL A 407 19.29 -4.65 0.29
N LYS A 408 19.65 -3.48 -0.23
CA LYS A 408 20.49 -2.51 0.50
C LYS A 408 19.70 -1.90 1.66
N ASP A 409 20.30 -1.99 2.87
CA ASP A 409 19.80 -1.41 4.11
C ASP A 409 19.29 0.03 3.86
N PRO A 410 17.99 0.31 4.08
CA PRO A 410 17.44 1.65 3.95
C PRO A 410 18.18 2.70 4.78
N ASN A 411 18.89 2.29 5.84
CA ASN A 411 19.75 3.17 6.66
C ASN A 411 21.15 3.42 6.06
N SER A 412 21.53 2.72 4.98
CA SER A 412 22.84 2.94 4.31
C SER A 412 22.94 4.26 3.56
N LEU A 413 21.82 4.94 3.32
CA LEU A 413 21.78 6.27 2.71
C LEU A 413 22.44 7.37 3.57
N ASN A 414 22.72 7.12 4.85
CA ASN A 414 23.39 8.04 5.75
C ASN A 414 24.93 7.90 5.79
N LYS A 415 25.50 6.91 5.09
CA LYS A 415 26.97 6.75 4.98
C LYS A 415 27.44 7.06 3.56
N ILE A 416 27.39 8.34 3.15
CA ILE A 416 28.16 8.78 1.99
C ILE A 416 29.60 8.95 2.46
N GLY A 417 30.35 7.85 2.40
CA GLY A 417 31.80 7.87 2.54
C GLY A 417 32.43 8.41 1.26
N ASN A 418 33.40 9.28 1.39
CA ASN A 418 34.15 9.88 0.31
C ASN A 418 34.76 8.82 -0.62
N THR A 419 34.15 8.61 -1.79
CA THR A 419 34.81 7.98 -2.92
C THR A 419 35.03 9.03 -4.02
N SER A 420 36.20 9.00 -4.64
CA SER A 420 36.83 10.05 -5.44
C SER A 420 36.20 10.42 -6.79
N SER A 421 34.92 10.10 -7.02
CA SER A 421 34.20 10.46 -8.25
C SER A 421 32.91 11.26 -8.03
N ASP A 422 32.54 11.56 -6.78
CA ASP A 422 31.30 12.25 -6.48
C ASP A 422 31.50 13.76 -6.47
N ALA A 423 30.60 14.50 -7.11
CA ALA A 423 30.64 15.94 -7.16
C ALA A 423 29.38 16.52 -6.51
N ILE A 424 29.57 17.53 -5.66
CA ILE A 424 28.47 18.26 -5.02
C ILE A 424 28.49 19.68 -5.64
N TYR A 425 27.27 20.14 -6.01
CA TYR A 425 27.08 21.48 -6.56
C TYR A 425 25.98 22.21 -5.78
N ASP A 426 26.13 23.55 -5.69
CA ASP A 426 25.01 24.39 -5.24
C ASP A 426 23.97 24.56 -6.36
N MET A 427 22.87 25.26 -6.06
CA MET A 427 21.78 25.50 -7.03
C MET A 427 22.18 26.41 -8.19
N MET A 428 23.36 27.07 -8.11
CA MET A 428 23.92 27.87 -9.19
C MET A 428 24.92 27.07 -10.05
N GLY A 429 25.14 25.79 -9.74
CA GLY A 429 26.04 24.91 -10.47
C GLY A 429 27.50 25.00 -10.04
N HIS A 430 27.83 25.68 -8.95
CA HIS A 430 29.19 25.76 -8.42
C HIS A 430 29.51 24.48 -7.62
N ARG A 431 30.67 23.89 -7.95
CA ARG A 431 31.14 22.69 -7.25
C ARG A 431 31.50 23.01 -5.81
N GLN A 432 30.97 22.23 -4.88
CA GLN A 432 31.21 22.37 -3.44
C GLN A 432 32.07 21.20 -2.93
N SER A 433 32.84 21.46 -1.88
CA SER A 433 33.65 20.42 -1.19
C SER A 433 32.87 19.61 -0.17
N SER A 434 31.67 20.07 0.22
CA SER A 434 30.76 19.44 1.16
C SER A 434 29.34 19.95 0.94
N LEU A 435 28.36 19.24 1.47
CA LEU A 435 26.96 19.67 1.45
C LEU A 435 26.78 20.95 2.25
N GLY A 436 26.39 22.03 1.57
CA GLY A 436 26.03 23.31 2.18
C GLY A 436 24.61 23.33 2.70
N LYS A 437 24.32 24.23 3.66
CA LYS A 437 22.95 24.41 4.16
C LYS A 437 22.05 24.88 3.03
N GLY A 438 20.91 24.21 2.85
CA GLY A 438 19.98 24.45 1.74
C GLY A 438 20.01 23.31 0.72
N LEU A 439 19.54 23.58 -0.49
CA LEU A 439 19.43 22.59 -1.57
C LEU A 439 20.78 22.43 -2.29
N ASN A 440 21.23 21.19 -2.44
CA ASN A 440 22.48 20.82 -3.12
C ASN A 440 22.18 19.79 -4.21
N ILE A 441 22.98 19.81 -5.30
CA ILE A 441 22.94 18.80 -6.36
C ILE A 441 24.13 17.87 -6.12
N VAL A 442 23.86 16.58 -5.90
CA VAL A 442 24.89 15.55 -5.74
C VAL A 442 24.94 14.69 -6.99
N GLN A 443 26.10 14.63 -7.62
CA GLN A 443 26.37 13.75 -8.77
C GLN A 443 27.11 12.51 -8.29
N GLN A 444 26.56 11.34 -8.58
CA GLN A 444 27.15 10.05 -8.20
C GLN A 444 26.88 9.01 -9.29
N GLY A 445 27.94 8.35 -9.78
CA GLY A 445 27.81 7.30 -10.80
C GLY A 445 27.09 7.75 -12.07
N GLY A 446 27.19 9.03 -12.47
CA GLY A 446 26.54 9.58 -13.66
C GLY A 446 25.07 9.99 -13.48
N LYS A 447 24.52 9.83 -12.26
CA LYS A 447 23.17 10.32 -11.89
C LYS A 447 23.28 11.53 -10.99
N SER A 448 22.37 12.50 -11.15
CA SER A 448 22.30 13.71 -10.30
C SER A 448 21.06 13.63 -9.41
N ARG A 449 21.19 13.99 -8.13
CA ARG A 449 20.08 14.09 -7.19
C ARG A 449 20.14 15.40 -6.37
N LEU A 450 18.98 15.87 -5.94
CA LEU A 450 18.85 17.02 -5.06
C LEU A 450 18.88 16.57 -3.59
N VAL A 451 19.66 17.26 -2.76
CA VAL A 451 19.79 16.99 -1.32
C VAL A 451 19.54 18.28 -0.56
N LEU A 452 18.56 18.31 0.31
CA LEU A 452 18.27 19.43 1.20
C LEU A 452 18.95 19.21 2.55
N VAL A 453 19.88 20.11 2.90
CA VAL A 453 20.51 20.16 4.23
C VAL A 453 19.83 21.26 5.05
N LYS A 454 19.23 20.88 6.17
CA LYS A 454 18.52 21.78 7.10
C LYS A 454 19.48 22.60 7.95
#